data_8aa12290da06887d37f0b88732c96409
#
_entry.id   8aa12290da06887d37f0b88732c96409
#
_cell.length_a   1.000
_cell.length_b   1.000
_cell.length_c   1.000
_cell.angle_alpha   90.00
_cell.angle_beta   90.00
_cell.angle_gamma   90.00
#
_symmetry.space_group_name_H-M   'P 1'
#
loop_
_entity.id
_entity.type
_entity.pdbx_description
1 polymer ?
#
loop_
_entity_poly.entity_id
_entity_poly.type
_entity_poly.pdbx_seq_one_letter_code
_entity_poly.pdbx_strand_id
1 'polypeptide(L)'
;MNEDYLKKRTGIEVEILPPMGVEMDEMWSYYHDKSHQVWLWWAVDHATNTPLAFTFGTREHKYLDELLALLRPFSIGTVYTDKNFAYQNKISTDMLITGKKNTQRIERDHLTLRTRIKRLCRKTVCFSKNEEIHKAVIATFINLSLFL
;
A
#
# COMPACT_ATOMS: atom_id res chain seq x y z
N MET A 1 0.32 30.42 14.59
CA MET A 1 1.55 30.32 15.39
C MET A 1 2.68 29.92 14.44
N ASN A 2 3.75 30.68 14.39
CA ASN A 2 4.85 30.36 13.48
C ASN A 2 5.89 29.45 14.18
N GLU A 3 6.76 28.82 13.41
CA GLU A 3 7.77 27.90 13.90
C GLU A 3 8.76 28.55 14.88
N ASP A 4 9.15 29.79 14.64
CA ASP A 4 10.11 30.50 15.50
C ASP A 4 9.55 30.72 16.90
N TYR A 5 8.24 30.92 17.00
CA TYR A 5 7.56 31.03 18.29
C TYR A 5 7.59 29.74 19.07
N LEU A 6 7.35 28.62 18.39
CA LEU A 6 7.40 27.28 19.00
C LEU A 6 8.81 26.94 19.47
N LYS A 7 9.81 27.18 18.64
CA LYS A 7 11.24 26.95 19.00
C LYS A 7 11.66 27.75 20.23
N LYS A 8 11.26 29.02 20.31
CA LYS A 8 11.57 29.87 21.45
C LYS A 8 10.96 29.41 22.76
N ARG A 9 9.79 28.82 22.70
CA ARG A 9 8.97 28.53 23.87
C ARG A 9 9.15 27.13 24.42
N THR A 10 9.40 26.14 23.53
CA THR A 10 9.47 24.72 23.89
C THR A 10 10.87 24.13 23.81
N GLY A 11 11.80 24.80 23.14
CA GLY A 11 13.11 24.26 22.82
C GLY A 11 13.07 23.05 21.87
N ILE A 12 11.90 22.80 21.24
CA ILE A 12 11.71 21.71 20.28
C ILE A 12 11.99 22.23 18.88
N GLU A 13 12.86 21.54 18.19
CA GLU A 13 13.09 21.79 16.77
C GLU A 13 11.98 21.15 15.94
N VAL A 14 11.23 21.95 15.20
CA VAL A 14 10.17 21.47 14.31
C VAL A 14 10.72 21.34 12.91
N GLU A 15 10.85 20.10 12.45
CA GLU A 15 11.25 19.80 11.09
C GLU A 15 10.01 19.66 10.21
N ILE A 16 9.90 20.48 9.17
CA ILE A 16 8.86 20.35 8.15
C ILE A 16 9.40 19.46 7.04
N LEU A 17 8.86 18.24 6.94
CA LEU A 17 9.18 17.33 5.86
C LEU A 17 8.36 17.70 4.61
N PRO A 18 8.96 17.61 3.40
CA PRO A 18 8.21 17.81 2.17
C PRO A 18 7.13 16.71 2.02
N PRO A 19 6.02 16.99 1.28
CA PRO A 19 5.03 15.97 0.97
C PRO A 19 5.65 14.80 0.23
N MET A 20 5.27 13.57 0.62
CA MET A 20 5.79 12.36 0.03
C MET A 20 5.00 11.92 -1.20
N GLY A 21 5.66 11.20 -2.09
CA GLY A 21 5.04 10.45 -3.16
C GLY A 21 4.71 9.02 -2.69
N VAL A 22 3.56 8.51 -3.08
CA VAL A 22 3.08 7.19 -2.69
C VAL A 22 2.65 6.42 -3.92
N GLU A 23 3.06 5.17 -4.04
CA GLU A 23 2.53 4.25 -5.05
C GLU A 23 1.43 3.40 -4.41
N MET A 24 0.30 3.26 -5.08
CA MET A 24 -0.82 2.41 -4.66
C MET A 24 -1.18 1.41 -5.74
N ASP A 25 -1.49 0.20 -5.33
CA ASP A 25 -2.01 -0.82 -6.21
C ASP A 25 -2.77 -1.88 -5.40
N GLU A 26 -3.49 -2.74 -6.09
CA GLU A 26 -4.12 -3.91 -5.51
C GLU A 26 -3.57 -5.20 -6.10
N MET A 27 -3.43 -6.21 -5.26
CA MET A 27 -2.95 -7.53 -5.66
C MET A 27 -3.99 -8.60 -5.36
N TRP A 28 -4.36 -9.37 -6.36
CA TRP A 28 -5.25 -10.50 -6.21
C TRP A 28 -4.53 -11.72 -5.63
N SER A 29 -5.22 -12.39 -4.72
CA SER A 29 -4.86 -13.72 -4.24
C SER A 29 -6.12 -14.49 -3.86
N TYR A 30 -5.98 -15.73 -3.40
CA TYR A 30 -7.10 -16.56 -2.96
C TYR A 30 -6.66 -17.55 -1.89
N TYR A 31 -7.63 -18.06 -1.15
CA TYR A 31 -7.46 -19.22 -0.27
C TYR A 31 -8.44 -20.31 -0.68
N HIS A 32 -8.17 -21.55 -0.35
CA HIS A 32 -8.93 -22.73 -0.69
C HIS A 32 -9.05 -22.93 -2.21
N ASP A 33 -9.85 -22.13 -2.90
CA ASP A 33 -9.99 -22.12 -4.36
C ASP A 33 -10.17 -20.68 -4.89
N LYS A 34 -10.16 -20.51 -6.19
CA LYS A 34 -10.19 -19.20 -6.85
C LYS A 34 -11.49 -18.41 -6.65
N SER A 35 -12.55 -19.04 -6.12
CA SER A 35 -13.79 -18.33 -5.76
C SER A 35 -13.67 -17.56 -4.46
N HIS A 36 -12.71 -17.93 -3.59
CA HIS A 36 -12.43 -17.28 -2.32
C HIS A 36 -11.33 -16.23 -2.48
N GLN A 37 -11.67 -15.14 -3.15
CA GLN A 37 -10.71 -14.08 -3.47
C GLN A 37 -10.34 -13.25 -2.24
N VAL A 38 -9.05 -12.93 -2.15
CA VAL A 38 -8.52 -11.97 -1.18
C VAL A 38 -7.68 -10.95 -1.94
N TRP A 39 -8.14 -9.70 -1.95
CA TRP A 39 -7.42 -8.59 -2.55
C TRP A 39 -6.64 -7.84 -1.48
N LEU A 40 -5.36 -7.63 -1.74
CA LEU A 40 -4.50 -6.76 -0.95
C LEU A 40 -4.51 -5.38 -1.59
N TRP A 41 -4.98 -4.38 -0.84
CA TRP A 41 -4.89 -2.97 -1.20
C TRP A 41 -3.79 -2.35 -0.35
N TRP A 42 -2.78 -1.77 -0.95
CA TRP A 42 -1.69 -1.20 -0.18
C TRP A 42 -1.02 -0.02 -0.85
N ALA A 43 -0.18 0.65 -0.05
CA ALA A 43 0.56 1.82 -0.46
C ALA A 43 2.01 1.70 0.01
N VAL A 44 2.94 2.06 -0.84
CA VAL A 44 4.36 2.13 -0.53
C VAL A 44 4.91 3.51 -0.84
N ASP A 45 5.94 3.92 -0.09
CA ASP A 45 6.65 5.17 -0.38
C ASP A 45 7.36 5.07 -1.72
N HIS A 46 7.08 6.02 -2.62
CA HIS A 46 7.66 6.06 -3.95
C HIS A 46 9.19 6.21 -3.94
N ALA A 47 9.73 6.95 -2.98
CA ALA A 47 11.18 7.19 -2.88
C ALA A 47 11.95 6.00 -2.28
N THR A 48 11.42 5.40 -1.21
CA THR A 48 12.12 4.39 -0.41
C THR A 48 11.62 2.97 -0.58
N ASN A 49 10.45 2.79 -1.22
CA ASN A 49 9.75 1.51 -1.32
C ASN A 49 9.30 0.94 0.04
N THR A 50 9.21 1.77 1.07
CA THR A 50 8.73 1.36 2.39
C THR A 50 7.23 1.18 2.37
N PRO A 51 6.68 0.02 2.78
CA PRO A 51 5.24 -0.14 2.96
C PRO A 51 4.70 0.84 4.01
N LEU A 52 3.62 1.55 3.68
CA LEU A 52 3.02 2.56 4.56
C LEU A 52 1.73 2.08 5.20
N ALA A 53 0.87 1.44 4.43
CA ALA A 53 -0.41 0.93 4.89
C ALA A 53 -0.91 -0.16 3.95
N PHE A 54 -1.72 -1.06 4.48
CA PHE A 54 -2.39 -2.09 3.69
C PHE A 54 -3.71 -2.49 4.33
N THR A 55 -4.61 -3.02 3.51
CA THR A 55 -5.86 -3.64 3.95
C THR A 55 -6.22 -4.81 3.03
N PHE A 56 -7.00 -5.73 3.54
CA PHE A 56 -7.50 -6.87 2.79
C PHE A 56 -8.99 -6.75 2.54
N GLY A 57 -9.44 -7.26 1.42
CA GLY A 57 -10.86 -7.30 1.11
C GLY A 57 -11.13 -7.85 -0.28
N THR A 58 -12.12 -7.28 -0.92
CA THR A 58 -12.46 -7.55 -2.32
C THR A 58 -11.98 -6.41 -3.21
N ARG A 59 -12.32 -6.43 -4.49
CA ARG A 59 -12.00 -5.33 -5.42
C ARG A 59 -12.99 -4.16 -5.33
N GLU A 60 -13.84 -4.13 -4.31
CA GLU A 60 -14.79 -3.03 -4.11
C GLU A 60 -14.08 -1.75 -3.63
N HIS A 61 -14.58 -0.61 -4.06
CA HIS A 61 -14.00 0.71 -3.77
C HIS A 61 -13.97 1.06 -2.28
N LYS A 62 -14.81 0.44 -1.46
CA LYS A 62 -14.80 0.66 0.01
C LYS A 62 -13.45 0.31 0.65
N TYR A 63 -12.71 -0.65 0.11
CA TYR A 63 -11.39 -1.02 0.62
C TYR A 63 -10.32 0.01 0.27
N LEU A 64 -10.49 0.72 -0.84
CA LEU A 64 -9.67 1.90 -1.12
C LEU A 64 -9.95 3.01 -0.10
N ASP A 65 -11.20 3.22 0.30
CA ASP A 65 -11.55 4.18 1.36
C ASP A 65 -10.88 3.82 2.68
N GLU A 66 -10.84 2.53 3.04
CA GLU A 66 -10.11 2.06 4.23
C GLU A 66 -8.62 2.34 4.13
N LEU A 67 -8.00 2.07 2.98
CA LEU A 67 -6.59 2.36 2.74
C LEU A 67 -6.29 3.86 2.87
N LEU A 68 -7.11 4.71 2.27
CA LEU A 68 -6.96 6.16 2.35
C LEU A 68 -7.11 6.67 3.79
N ALA A 69 -8.00 6.06 4.57
CA ALA A 69 -8.13 6.37 6.00
C ALA A 69 -6.86 6.04 6.79
N LEU A 70 -6.23 4.91 6.50
CA LEU A 70 -4.96 4.52 7.11
C LEU A 70 -3.80 5.46 6.74
N LEU A 71 -3.88 6.11 5.59
CA LEU A 71 -2.84 7.02 5.09
C LEU A 71 -2.98 8.46 5.60
N ARG A 72 -4.05 8.80 6.31
CA ARG A 72 -4.28 10.16 6.85
C ARG A 72 -3.14 10.74 7.67
N PRO A 73 -2.42 9.96 8.51
CA PRO A 73 -1.30 10.50 9.28
C PRO A 73 -0.09 10.94 8.43
N PHE A 74 -0.01 10.49 7.19
CA PHE A 74 1.09 10.80 6.29
C PHE A 74 0.81 12.07 5.49
N SER A 75 1.84 12.89 5.31
CA SER A 75 1.77 14.08 4.44
C SER A 75 2.00 13.67 2.99
N ILE A 76 0.94 13.32 2.28
CA ILE A 76 1.00 12.83 0.91
C ILE A 76 0.75 13.98 -0.07
N GLY A 77 1.70 14.20 -0.98
CA GLY A 77 1.59 15.21 -2.04
C GLY A 77 1.21 14.64 -3.38
N THR A 78 1.69 13.44 -3.70
CA THR A 78 1.47 12.79 -5.00
C THR A 78 1.15 11.32 -4.81
N VAL A 79 0.16 10.82 -5.53
CA VAL A 79 -0.24 9.41 -5.55
C VAL A 79 -0.09 8.86 -6.96
N TYR A 80 0.73 7.84 -7.10
CA TYR A 80 0.97 7.13 -8.35
C TYR A 80 0.17 5.83 -8.38
N THR A 81 -0.66 5.67 -9.39
CA THR A 81 -1.49 4.48 -9.57
C THR A 81 -1.50 4.04 -11.03
N ASP A 82 -2.02 2.85 -11.30
CA ASP A 82 -2.44 2.48 -12.63
C ASP A 82 -3.71 3.26 -13.05
N LYS A 83 -4.23 2.98 -14.23
CA LYS A 83 -5.43 3.65 -14.75
C LYS A 83 -6.75 3.08 -14.20
N ASN A 84 -6.74 2.43 -13.05
CA ASN A 84 -7.94 1.90 -12.44
C ASN A 84 -8.90 3.04 -12.06
N PHE A 85 -10.13 2.92 -12.47
CA PHE A 85 -11.20 3.90 -12.27
C PHE A 85 -11.47 4.22 -10.79
N ALA A 86 -11.25 3.25 -9.89
CA ALA A 86 -11.42 3.44 -8.46
C ALA A 86 -10.58 4.60 -7.92
N TYR A 87 -9.31 4.65 -8.31
CA TYR A 87 -8.40 5.71 -7.85
C TYR A 87 -8.81 7.09 -8.37
N GLN A 88 -9.25 7.16 -9.62
CA GLN A 88 -9.69 8.43 -10.23
C GLN A 88 -10.90 9.04 -9.53
N ASN A 89 -11.78 8.20 -8.99
CA ASN A 89 -12.98 8.66 -8.28
C ASN A 89 -12.71 9.08 -6.83
N LYS A 90 -11.69 8.55 -6.19
CA LYS A 90 -11.44 8.70 -4.76
C LYS A 90 -10.30 9.65 -4.42
N ILE A 91 -9.40 9.88 -5.37
CA ILE A 91 -8.21 10.72 -5.17
C ILE A 91 -8.34 11.97 -6.02
N SER A 92 -8.00 13.12 -5.42
CA SER A 92 -8.01 14.41 -6.12
C SER A 92 -7.12 14.38 -7.37
N THR A 93 -7.59 14.95 -8.46
CA THR A 93 -6.83 15.04 -9.73
C THR A 93 -5.51 15.79 -9.60
N ASP A 94 -5.41 16.71 -8.64
CA ASP A 94 -4.18 17.46 -8.36
C ASP A 94 -3.07 16.59 -7.78
N MET A 95 -3.44 15.51 -7.11
CA MET A 95 -2.51 14.58 -6.45
C MET A 95 -2.22 13.34 -7.28
N LEU A 96 -3.16 12.93 -8.14
CA LEU A 96 -3.14 11.66 -8.83
C LEU A 96 -2.33 11.72 -10.13
N ILE A 97 -1.35 10.84 -10.26
CA ILE A 97 -0.62 10.58 -11.50
C ILE A 97 -0.84 9.12 -11.88
N THR A 98 -1.49 8.90 -13.01
CA THR A 98 -1.79 7.56 -13.51
C THR A 98 -0.78 7.09 -14.56
N GLY A 99 -0.55 5.79 -14.62
CA GLY A 99 0.29 5.14 -15.62
C GLY A 99 1.31 4.21 -15.03
N LYS A 100 1.67 3.19 -15.77
CA LYS A 100 2.57 2.10 -15.33
C LYS A 100 3.99 2.56 -15.02
N LYS A 101 4.46 3.64 -15.63
CA LYS A 101 5.83 4.14 -15.46
C LYS A 101 6.17 4.42 -13.98
N ASN A 102 5.21 4.89 -13.20
CA ASN A 102 5.41 5.36 -11.83
C ASN A 102 4.97 4.34 -10.77
N THR A 103 4.49 3.17 -11.16
CA THR A 103 4.05 2.10 -10.25
C THR A 103 4.95 0.87 -10.31
N GLN A 104 6.15 1.00 -10.83
CA GLN A 104 7.08 -0.12 -10.99
C GLN A 104 7.55 -0.72 -9.68
N ARG A 105 7.67 0.10 -8.61
CA ARG A 105 8.10 -0.38 -7.31
C ARG A 105 7.07 -1.29 -6.68
N ILE A 106 5.81 -0.87 -6.63
CA ILE A 106 4.73 -1.67 -6.06
C ILE A 106 4.44 -2.92 -6.89
N GLU A 107 4.55 -2.84 -8.21
CA GLU A 107 4.45 -4.02 -9.08
C GLU A 107 5.60 -5.02 -8.81
N ARG A 108 6.80 -4.52 -8.58
CA ARG A 108 7.94 -5.35 -8.19
C ARG A 108 7.73 -5.99 -6.82
N ASP A 109 7.12 -5.28 -5.89
CA ASP A 109 6.76 -5.79 -4.58
C ASP A 109 5.72 -6.90 -4.67
N HIS A 110 4.75 -6.79 -5.58
CA HIS A 110 3.81 -7.88 -5.87
C HIS A 110 4.56 -9.14 -6.35
N LEU A 111 5.53 -8.98 -7.23
CA LEU A 111 6.36 -10.09 -7.69
C LEU A 111 7.16 -10.69 -6.53
N THR A 112 7.73 -9.87 -5.66
CA THR A 112 8.45 -10.31 -4.47
C THR A 112 7.55 -11.11 -3.53
N LEU A 113 6.34 -10.64 -3.26
CA LEU A 113 5.35 -11.38 -2.46
C LEU A 113 5.05 -12.75 -3.07
N ARG A 114 4.78 -12.79 -4.39
CA ARG A 114 4.45 -14.05 -5.08
C ARG A 114 5.60 -15.03 -5.14
N THR A 115 6.84 -14.55 -5.20
CA THR A 115 8.02 -15.44 -5.27
C THR A 115 8.49 -15.91 -3.90
N ARG A 116 8.39 -15.10 -2.87
CA ARG A 116 8.88 -15.41 -1.53
C ARG A 116 7.84 -16.07 -0.63
N ILE A 117 6.56 -15.80 -0.83
CA ILE A 117 5.48 -16.44 -0.09
C ILE A 117 4.96 -17.62 -0.91
N LYS A 118 5.28 -18.84 -0.51
CA LYS A 118 4.91 -20.05 -1.25
C LYS A 118 3.41 -20.16 -1.55
N ARG A 119 2.57 -19.73 -0.61
CA ARG A 119 1.10 -19.74 -0.75
C ARG A 119 0.58 -18.86 -1.89
N LEU A 120 1.38 -17.89 -2.34
CA LEU A 120 1.04 -16.98 -3.42
C LEU A 120 1.66 -17.39 -4.77
N CYS A 121 2.56 -18.36 -4.76
CA CYS A 121 3.18 -18.87 -5.98
C CYS A 121 2.14 -19.53 -6.89
N ARG A 122 2.21 -19.20 -8.18
CA ARG A 122 1.38 -19.87 -9.20
C ARG A 122 1.85 -21.29 -9.43
N LYS A 123 0.93 -22.21 -9.78
CA LYS A 123 1.23 -23.60 -10.13
C LYS A 123 1.97 -24.36 -9.02
N THR A 124 1.62 -24.12 -7.78
CA THR A 124 2.14 -24.83 -6.62
C THR A 124 1.03 -25.58 -5.89
N VAL A 125 1.39 -26.64 -5.17
CA VAL A 125 0.49 -27.34 -4.23
C VAL A 125 0.43 -26.65 -2.87
N CYS A 126 1.29 -25.67 -2.63
CA CYS A 126 1.38 -24.91 -1.37
C CYS A 126 0.37 -23.74 -1.33
N PHE A 127 -0.90 -23.99 -1.59
CA PHE A 127 -1.93 -22.96 -1.54
C PHE A 127 -2.53 -22.82 -0.14
N SER A 128 -3.07 -21.63 0.15
CA SER A 128 -3.72 -21.33 1.41
C SER A 128 -5.07 -22.04 1.51
N LYS A 129 -5.37 -22.57 2.71
CA LYS A 129 -6.64 -23.26 2.99
C LYS A 129 -7.55 -22.48 3.93
N ASN A 130 -7.05 -21.45 4.57
CA ASN A 130 -7.75 -20.67 5.59
C ASN A 130 -7.51 -19.16 5.35
N GLU A 131 -8.58 -18.38 5.36
CA GLU A 131 -8.52 -16.94 5.10
C GLU A 131 -7.67 -16.19 6.12
N GLU A 132 -7.87 -16.47 7.42
CA GLU A 132 -7.16 -15.80 8.51
C GLU A 132 -5.65 -16.04 8.43
N ILE A 133 -5.26 -17.28 8.18
CA ILE A 133 -3.83 -17.63 8.03
C ILE A 133 -3.25 -17.00 6.77
N HIS A 134 -4.00 -16.99 5.68
CA HIS A 134 -3.58 -16.38 4.42
C HIS A 134 -3.26 -14.89 4.60
N LYS A 135 -4.17 -14.15 5.21
CA LYS A 135 -3.97 -12.73 5.52
C LYS A 135 -2.82 -12.50 6.50
N ALA A 136 -2.73 -13.33 7.55
CA ALA A 136 -1.68 -13.22 8.57
C ALA A 136 -0.28 -13.42 7.98
N VAL A 137 -0.10 -14.37 7.07
CA VAL A 137 1.19 -14.62 6.41
C VAL A 137 1.62 -13.41 5.58
N ILE A 138 0.72 -12.85 4.78
CA ILE A 138 1.00 -11.67 3.96
C ILE A 138 1.30 -10.47 4.85
N ALA A 139 0.47 -10.22 5.86
CA ALA A 139 0.64 -9.09 6.79
C ALA A 139 1.97 -9.18 7.55
N THR A 140 2.35 -10.35 8.01
CA THR A 140 3.62 -10.59 8.69
C THR A 140 4.79 -10.28 7.77
N PHE A 141 4.73 -10.73 6.52
CA PHE A 141 5.78 -10.46 5.54
C PHE A 141 5.95 -8.96 5.29
N ILE A 142 4.85 -8.24 5.10
CA ILE A 142 4.86 -6.78 4.90
C ILE A 142 5.39 -6.07 6.15
N ASN A 143 4.91 -6.43 7.34
CA ASN A 143 5.29 -5.79 8.60
C ASN A 143 6.75 -6.01 8.99
N LEU A 144 7.34 -7.11 8.58
CA LEU A 144 8.78 -7.34 8.77
C LEU A 144 9.64 -6.58 7.77
N SER A 145 9.03 -5.84 6.86
CA SER A 145 9.71 -5.03 5.85
C SER A 145 10.73 -5.83 5.03
N LEU A 146 10.35 -7.04 4.63
CA LEU A 146 11.22 -7.94 3.88
C LEU A 146 11.45 -7.50 2.42
N PHE A 147 10.97 -6.32 2.07
CA PHE A 147 11.24 -5.64 0.80
C PHE A 147 12.51 -4.77 0.81
N LEU A 148 13.11 -4.64 1.96
CA LEU A 148 14.35 -3.88 2.14
C LEU A 148 15.58 -4.60 1.61
#